data_3d7cd08d38881fd339e18b0002b8dbf7
#
_entry.id   3d7cd08d38881fd339e18b0002b8dbf7
#
_cell.length_a   1.000
_cell.length_b   1.000
_cell.length_c   1.000
_cell.angle_alpha   90.00
_cell.angle_beta   90.00
_cell.angle_gamma   90.00
#
_symmetry.space_group_name_H-M   'P 1'
#
loop_
_entity.id
_entity.type
_entity.pdbx_description
1 polymer ?
#
loop_
_entity_poly.entity_id
_entity_poly.type
_entity_poly.pdbx_seq_one_letter_code
_entity_poly.pdbx_strand_id
1 'polypeptide(L)'
;MATPPNPVRRITQFARQAQYLSERENPVYSTAFKATMRYVPLAMRLYRFKHYFDMERDYAGFNIESGRPIRQSLAQENEEYVKRMAPQKYWDALIPKTEIGCKRKVLDTEYLKSLWRENVELVSNDPVEKIEEDGVVTRSGREVRADAVVLAIGFATQQMLCPMEIVGREGVGLNDHVSSHIQPLEKYPTDMRSSGIKQPKA
;
A
#
# COMPACT_ATOMS: atom_id res chain seq x y z
N MET A 1 -25.57 -3.60 3.53
CA MET A 1 -24.83 -3.47 4.80
C MET A 1 -25.66 -2.61 5.74
N ALA A 2 -25.90 -3.09 6.95
CA ALA A 2 -26.62 -2.29 7.94
C ALA A 2 -25.75 -1.09 8.36
N THR A 3 -26.32 0.09 8.35
CA THR A 3 -25.66 1.30 8.86
C THR A 3 -25.42 1.09 10.37
N PRO A 4 -24.21 1.30 10.88
CA PRO A 4 -23.95 1.15 12.30
C PRO A 4 -24.84 2.13 13.10
N PRO A 5 -25.26 1.77 14.31
CA PRO A 5 -26.18 2.58 15.12
C PRO A 5 -25.65 3.97 15.45
N ASN A 6 -24.31 4.19 15.41
CA ASN A 6 -23.68 5.49 15.59
C ASN A 6 -22.68 5.72 14.44
N PRO A 7 -23.09 6.38 13.34
CA PRO A 7 -22.19 6.70 12.27
C PRO A 7 -21.10 7.69 12.74
N VAL A 8 -19.86 7.46 12.32
CA VAL A 8 -18.74 8.38 12.59
C VAL A 8 -19.05 9.72 11.91
N ARG A 9 -18.97 10.82 12.67
CA ARG A 9 -19.28 12.17 12.17
C ARG A 9 -18.30 12.63 11.10
N ARG A 10 -17.01 12.43 11.33
CA ARG A 10 -15.93 12.84 10.41
C ARG A 10 -14.76 11.86 10.47
N ILE A 11 -14.15 11.64 9.34
CA ILE A 11 -12.90 10.91 9.20
C ILE A 11 -11.92 11.83 8.47
N THR A 12 -10.78 12.13 9.11
CA THR A 12 -9.68 12.82 8.47
C THR A 12 -8.52 11.83 8.34
N GLN A 13 -8.17 11.48 7.12
CA GLN A 13 -7.07 10.57 6.83
C GLN A 13 -5.84 11.36 6.40
N PHE A 14 -4.73 11.17 7.09
CA PHE A 14 -3.43 11.71 6.70
C PHE A 14 -2.66 10.65 5.92
N ALA A 15 -2.31 10.95 4.67
CA ALA A 15 -1.58 10.03 3.80
C ALA A 15 -0.28 10.69 3.32
N ARG A 16 0.86 10.07 3.68
CA ARG A 16 2.17 10.60 3.29
C ARG A 16 2.51 10.37 1.82
N GLN A 17 2.05 9.27 1.26
CA GLN A 17 2.42 8.85 -0.09
C GLN A 17 1.25 8.12 -0.76
N ALA A 18 1.10 8.36 -2.06
CA ALA A 18 0.18 7.61 -2.91
C ALA A 18 0.54 6.11 -2.97
N GLN A 19 -0.47 5.27 -3.14
CA GLN A 19 -0.33 3.83 -3.31
C GLN A 19 -0.89 3.43 -4.68
N TYR A 20 -0.33 2.36 -5.27
CA TYR A 20 -0.89 1.77 -6.47
C TYR A 20 -2.17 1.02 -6.12
N LEU A 21 -3.31 1.60 -6.49
CA LEU A 21 -4.63 1.05 -6.24
C LEU A 21 -5.14 0.33 -7.49
N SER A 22 -5.72 -0.82 -7.31
CA SER A 22 -6.34 -1.59 -8.38
C SER A 22 -7.71 -2.07 -7.92
N GLU A 23 -8.65 -2.10 -8.83
CA GLU A 23 -9.98 -2.62 -8.56
C GLU A 23 -9.90 -4.09 -8.12
N ARG A 24 -10.53 -4.40 -7.00
CA ARG A 24 -10.73 -5.78 -6.59
C ARG A 24 -12.01 -6.30 -7.20
N GLU A 25 -11.88 -7.19 -8.16
CA GLU A 25 -13.02 -7.97 -8.60
C GLU A 25 -13.47 -8.87 -7.45
N ASN A 26 -14.69 -8.66 -6.98
CA ASN A 26 -15.31 -9.52 -5.97
C ASN A 26 -16.64 -10.06 -6.51
N PRO A 27 -16.58 -10.95 -7.53
CA PRO A 27 -17.77 -11.43 -8.20
C PRO A 27 -18.59 -12.33 -7.30
N VAL A 28 -19.90 -12.16 -7.34
CA VAL A 28 -20.82 -13.13 -6.73
C VAL A 28 -20.94 -14.31 -7.67
N TYR A 29 -20.33 -15.44 -7.28
CA TYR A 29 -20.38 -16.66 -8.09
C TYR A 29 -21.80 -17.23 -8.16
N SER A 30 -22.27 -17.47 -9.39
CA SER A 30 -23.58 -18.07 -9.64
C SER A 30 -23.63 -19.53 -9.14
N THR A 31 -24.84 -20.03 -8.93
CA THR A 31 -25.07 -21.42 -8.53
C THR A 31 -24.52 -22.40 -9.59
N ALA A 32 -24.69 -22.06 -10.88
CA ALA A 32 -24.16 -22.84 -11.99
C ALA A 32 -22.62 -22.90 -11.95
N PHE A 33 -21.94 -21.76 -11.74
CA PHE A 33 -20.48 -21.73 -11.59
C PHE A 33 -20.02 -22.61 -10.43
N LYS A 34 -20.66 -22.50 -9.25
CA LYS A 34 -20.33 -23.32 -8.08
C LYS A 34 -20.51 -24.82 -8.36
N ALA A 35 -21.59 -25.19 -9.07
CA ALA A 35 -21.84 -26.58 -9.48
C ALA A 35 -20.76 -27.08 -10.46
N THR A 36 -20.41 -26.27 -11.46
CA THR A 36 -19.32 -26.61 -12.41
C THR A 36 -18.01 -26.84 -11.68
N MET A 37 -17.63 -25.95 -10.76
CA MET A 37 -16.38 -26.11 -9.99
C MET A 37 -16.38 -27.34 -9.08
N ARG A 38 -17.56 -27.78 -8.65
CA ARG A 38 -17.71 -28.94 -7.75
C ARG A 38 -17.75 -30.27 -8.50
N TYR A 39 -18.46 -30.33 -9.62
CA TYR A 39 -18.80 -31.60 -10.27
C TYR A 39 -18.04 -31.87 -11.57
N VAL A 40 -17.51 -30.83 -12.26
CA VAL A 40 -16.75 -31.02 -13.48
C VAL A 40 -15.28 -31.30 -13.15
N PRO A 41 -14.74 -32.45 -13.51
CA PRO A 41 -13.32 -32.76 -13.29
C PRO A 41 -12.41 -31.70 -13.88
N LEU A 42 -11.35 -31.36 -13.17
CA LEU A 42 -10.33 -30.37 -13.57
C LEU A 42 -10.80 -28.90 -13.66
N ALA A 43 -12.09 -28.58 -13.63
CA ALA A 43 -12.59 -27.21 -13.74
C ALA A 43 -11.92 -26.28 -12.70
N MET A 44 -11.86 -26.68 -11.45
CA MET A 44 -11.21 -25.92 -10.38
C MET A 44 -9.69 -25.76 -10.63
N ARG A 45 -9.02 -26.78 -11.19
CA ARG A 45 -7.57 -26.68 -11.48
C ARG A 45 -7.31 -25.71 -12.62
N LEU A 46 -8.11 -25.74 -13.68
CA LEU A 46 -8.00 -24.80 -14.81
C LEU A 46 -8.31 -23.37 -14.37
N TYR A 47 -9.32 -23.19 -13.52
CA TYR A 47 -9.65 -21.88 -12.96
C TYR A 47 -8.49 -21.31 -12.12
N ARG A 48 -7.90 -22.13 -11.23
CA ARG A 48 -6.73 -21.73 -10.44
C ARG A 48 -5.50 -21.47 -11.32
N PHE A 49 -5.29 -22.29 -12.33
CA PHE A 49 -4.18 -22.12 -13.27
C PHE A 49 -4.29 -20.80 -14.04
N LYS A 50 -5.50 -20.44 -14.48
CA LYS A 50 -5.73 -19.12 -15.10
C LYS A 50 -5.30 -17.98 -14.17
N HIS A 51 -5.78 -17.98 -12.93
CA HIS A 51 -5.41 -16.93 -11.96
C HIS A 51 -3.90 -16.92 -11.65
N TYR A 52 -3.29 -18.08 -11.52
CA TYR A 52 -1.83 -18.18 -11.36
C TYR A 52 -1.10 -17.52 -12.55
N PHE A 53 -1.53 -17.82 -13.76
CA PHE A 53 -0.89 -17.26 -14.95
C PHE A 53 -1.08 -15.76 -15.08
N ASP A 54 -2.25 -15.24 -14.70
CA ASP A 54 -2.52 -13.80 -14.68
C ASP A 54 -1.58 -13.07 -13.67
N MET A 55 -1.31 -13.68 -12.51
CA MET A 55 -0.35 -13.15 -11.52
C MET A 55 1.10 -13.22 -12.01
N GLU A 56 1.50 -14.34 -12.65
CA GLU A 56 2.85 -14.51 -13.21
C GLU A 56 3.15 -13.49 -14.31
N ARG A 57 2.16 -13.11 -15.09
CA ARG A 57 2.31 -12.06 -16.11
C ARG A 57 2.71 -10.72 -15.48
N ASP A 58 2.12 -10.35 -14.36
CA ASP A 58 2.47 -9.11 -13.65
C ASP A 58 3.91 -9.19 -13.11
N TYR A 59 4.39 -10.39 -12.74
CA TYR A 59 5.75 -10.61 -12.28
C TYR A 59 6.82 -10.28 -13.34
N ALA A 60 6.52 -10.48 -14.61
CA ALA A 60 7.41 -10.10 -15.71
C ALA A 60 7.73 -8.58 -15.72
N GLY A 61 6.88 -7.76 -15.12
CA GLY A 61 7.11 -6.33 -14.93
C GLY A 61 8.30 -5.98 -14.03
N PHE A 62 8.80 -6.91 -13.19
CA PHE A 62 9.95 -6.68 -12.33
C PHE A 62 11.29 -6.69 -13.06
N ASN A 63 11.35 -7.23 -14.28
CA ASN A 63 12.56 -7.12 -15.08
C ASN A 63 12.79 -5.65 -15.45
N ILE A 64 14.01 -5.14 -15.18
CA ILE A 64 14.35 -3.72 -15.31
C ILE A 64 14.18 -3.24 -16.75
N GLU A 65 14.69 -4.00 -17.71
CA GLU A 65 14.70 -3.62 -19.13
C GLU A 65 13.43 -4.04 -19.86
N SER A 66 13.15 -5.33 -19.89
CA SER A 66 12.02 -5.90 -20.65
C SER A 66 10.65 -5.66 -19.99
N GLY A 67 10.61 -5.42 -18.67
CA GLY A 67 9.38 -5.16 -17.93
C GLY A 67 8.84 -3.74 -18.01
N ARG A 68 9.58 -2.80 -18.61
CA ARG A 68 9.16 -1.39 -18.70
C ARG A 68 7.79 -1.16 -19.34
N PRO A 69 7.44 -1.79 -20.47
CA PRO A 69 6.11 -1.63 -21.06
C PRO A 69 4.99 -2.12 -20.14
N ILE A 70 5.23 -3.21 -19.42
CA ILE A 70 4.26 -3.77 -18.47
C ILE A 70 4.04 -2.79 -17.30
N ARG A 71 5.13 -2.24 -16.74
CA ARG A 71 5.04 -1.24 -15.67
C ARG A 71 4.29 0.02 -16.11
N GLN A 72 4.53 0.49 -17.33
CA GLN A 72 3.81 1.64 -17.90
C GLN A 72 2.32 1.35 -18.08
N SER A 73 1.95 0.17 -18.59
CA SER A 73 0.54 -0.23 -18.70
C SER A 73 -0.14 -0.29 -17.34
N LEU A 74 0.49 -0.91 -16.35
CA LEU A 74 -0.05 -0.99 -14.99
C LEU A 74 -0.17 0.38 -14.31
N ALA A 75 0.75 1.30 -14.57
CA ALA A 75 0.68 2.66 -14.06
C ALA A 75 -0.49 3.42 -14.69
N GLN A 76 -0.68 3.27 -15.99
CA GLN A 76 -1.81 3.88 -16.71
C GLN A 76 -3.15 3.31 -16.23
N GLU A 77 -3.26 1.99 -16.08
CA GLU A 77 -4.46 1.32 -15.52
C GLU A 77 -4.81 1.87 -14.13
N ASN A 78 -3.79 2.07 -13.28
CA ASN A 78 -3.99 2.69 -11.97
C ASN A 78 -4.50 4.12 -12.07
N GLU A 79 -3.89 4.93 -12.92
CA GLU A 79 -4.29 6.33 -13.11
C GLU A 79 -5.74 6.43 -13.62
N GLU A 80 -6.11 5.63 -14.60
CA GLU A 80 -7.46 5.56 -15.14
C GLU A 80 -8.46 5.11 -14.07
N TYR A 81 -8.11 4.11 -13.27
CA TYR A 81 -8.93 3.64 -12.16
C TYR A 81 -9.17 4.74 -11.12
N VAL A 82 -8.10 5.40 -10.67
CA VAL A 82 -8.21 6.50 -9.71
C VAL A 82 -9.06 7.65 -10.26
N LYS A 83 -8.84 8.06 -11.50
CA LYS A 83 -9.61 9.14 -12.14
C LYS A 83 -11.10 8.79 -12.28
N ARG A 84 -11.41 7.53 -12.55
CA ARG A 84 -12.79 7.06 -12.65
C ARG A 84 -13.50 7.01 -11.30
N MET A 85 -12.79 6.64 -10.23
CA MET A 85 -13.39 6.30 -8.95
C MET A 85 -13.29 7.38 -7.89
N ALA A 86 -12.27 8.25 -7.94
CA ALA A 86 -11.99 9.24 -6.91
C ALA A 86 -12.37 10.67 -7.33
N PRO A 87 -12.72 11.55 -6.37
CA PRO A 87 -12.91 12.97 -6.63
C PRO A 87 -11.64 13.62 -7.18
N GLN A 88 -11.80 14.50 -8.17
CA GLN A 88 -10.69 15.18 -8.84
C GLN A 88 -9.73 15.90 -7.88
N LYS A 89 -10.26 16.50 -6.81
CA LYS A 89 -9.47 17.21 -5.79
C LYS A 89 -8.39 16.35 -5.12
N TYR A 90 -8.50 15.01 -5.17
CA TYR A 90 -7.57 14.08 -4.55
C TYR A 90 -6.64 13.36 -5.54
N TRP A 91 -6.77 13.58 -6.85
CA TRP A 91 -5.96 12.86 -7.84
C TRP A 91 -4.46 13.02 -7.62
N ASP A 92 -3.99 14.23 -7.32
CA ASP A 92 -2.57 14.48 -7.07
C ASP A 92 -2.03 13.74 -5.83
N ALA A 93 -2.90 13.49 -4.85
CA ALA A 93 -2.59 12.74 -3.64
C ALA A 93 -2.65 11.21 -3.83
N LEU A 94 -3.45 10.74 -4.79
CA LEU A 94 -3.77 9.32 -4.97
C LEU A 94 -2.99 8.67 -6.12
N ILE A 95 -2.57 9.44 -7.13
CA ILE A 95 -1.83 8.92 -8.29
C ILE A 95 -0.33 8.90 -7.95
N PRO A 96 0.31 7.71 -7.88
CA PRO A 96 1.73 7.62 -7.57
C PRO A 96 2.60 8.24 -8.65
N LYS A 97 3.63 8.99 -8.25
CA LYS A 97 4.64 9.56 -9.14
C LYS A 97 5.91 8.70 -9.23
N THR A 98 5.95 7.59 -8.48
CA THR A 98 7.06 6.62 -8.47
C THR A 98 6.79 5.49 -9.44
N GLU A 99 7.82 4.76 -9.86
CA GLU A 99 7.64 3.56 -10.68
C GLU A 99 6.91 2.45 -9.93
N ILE A 100 6.06 1.71 -10.65
CA ILE A 100 5.37 0.53 -10.09
C ILE A 100 6.40 -0.56 -9.78
N GLY A 101 6.18 -1.31 -8.69
CA GLY A 101 7.11 -2.35 -8.23
C GLY A 101 7.86 -1.95 -6.95
N CYS A 102 8.09 -0.65 -6.70
CA CYS A 102 8.69 -0.18 -5.45
C CYS A 102 7.76 -0.34 -4.24
N LYS A 103 6.47 -0.48 -4.49
CA LYS A 103 5.44 -0.66 -3.46
C LYS A 103 4.43 -1.72 -3.89
N ARG A 104 3.80 -2.35 -2.91
CA ARG A 104 2.73 -3.33 -3.16
C ARG A 104 1.53 -2.65 -3.83
N LYS A 105 0.97 -3.33 -4.82
CA LYS A 105 -0.33 -3.04 -5.38
C LYS A 105 -1.40 -3.32 -4.32
N VAL A 106 -2.24 -2.35 -4.04
CA VAL A 106 -3.33 -2.45 -3.06
C VAL A 106 -4.63 -2.69 -3.81
N LEU A 107 -5.35 -3.74 -3.44
CA LEU A 107 -6.65 -4.03 -4.01
C LEU A 107 -7.72 -3.20 -3.30
N ASP A 108 -8.30 -2.26 -4.04
CA ASP A 108 -9.38 -1.41 -3.54
C ASP A 108 -10.74 -2.08 -3.72
N THR A 109 -11.54 -2.06 -2.68
CA THR A 109 -12.94 -2.51 -2.73
C THR A 109 -13.92 -1.36 -2.77
N GLU A 110 -13.75 -0.33 -1.97
CA GLU A 110 -14.64 0.84 -1.89
C GLU A 110 -13.96 2.08 -1.31
N TYR A 111 -12.65 2.05 -1.12
CA TYR A 111 -11.92 3.16 -0.51
C TYR A 111 -12.05 4.44 -1.35
N LEU A 112 -11.78 4.37 -2.66
CA LEU A 112 -11.89 5.54 -3.55
C LEU A 112 -13.31 6.10 -3.59
N LYS A 113 -14.32 5.23 -3.55
CA LYS A 113 -15.74 5.65 -3.45
C LYS A 113 -16.04 6.35 -2.13
N SER A 114 -15.38 5.94 -1.04
CA SER A 114 -15.62 6.56 0.26
C SER A 114 -15.19 8.02 0.32
N LEU A 115 -14.24 8.43 -0.52
CA LEU A 115 -13.74 9.80 -0.61
C LEU A 115 -14.75 10.82 -1.21
N TRP A 116 -15.84 10.33 -1.79
CA TRP A 116 -16.97 11.16 -2.22
C TRP A 116 -17.89 11.59 -1.07
N ARG A 117 -17.75 10.98 0.09
CA ARG A 117 -18.56 11.32 1.25
C ARG A 117 -18.10 12.65 1.83
N GLU A 118 -19.03 13.51 2.19
CA GLU A 118 -18.75 14.84 2.77
C GLU A 118 -18.02 14.77 4.12
N ASN A 119 -18.25 13.67 4.85
CA ASN A 119 -17.62 13.45 6.15
C ASN A 119 -16.23 12.78 6.07
N VAL A 120 -15.68 12.58 4.89
CA VAL A 120 -14.34 11.99 4.68
C VAL A 120 -13.42 13.01 4.02
N GLU A 121 -12.31 13.28 4.67
CA GLU A 121 -11.26 14.17 4.17
C GLU A 121 -9.94 13.42 4.05
N LEU A 122 -9.27 13.57 2.90
CA LEU A 122 -7.91 13.08 2.68
C LEU A 122 -6.94 14.28 2.68
N VAL A 123 -5.93 14.21 3.55
CA VAL A 123 -4.86 15.21 3.68
C VAL A 123 -3.53 14.56 3.30
N SER A 124 -2.87 15.04 2.25
CA SER A 124 -1.60 14.47 1.75
C SER A 124 -0.41 15.43 1.87
N ASN A 125 -0.66 16.74 1.81
CA ASN A 125 0.40 17.74 1.72
C ASN A 125 0.73 18.40 3.06
N ASP A 126 0.01 18.04 4.12
CA ASP A 126 0.16 18.62 5.45
C ASP A 126 0.25 17.49 6.50
N PRO A 127 1.46 16.93 6.72
CA PRO A 127 1.66 15.81 7.62
C PRO A 127 1.40 16.19 9.07
N VAL A 128 0.96 15.22 9.86
CA VAL A 128 0.84 15.37 11.32
C VAL A 128 2.22 15.58 11.90
N GLU A 129 2.38 16.62 12.72
CA GLU A 129 3.61 16.94 13.44
C GLU A 129 3.57 16.43 14.88
N LYS A 130 2.44 16.63 15.56
CA LYS A 130 2.27 16.16 16.93
C LYS A 130 0.84 15.72 17.22
N ILE A 131 0.69 14.87 18.21
CA ILE A 131 -0.60 14.44 18.77
C ILE A 131 -0.77 15.15 20.11
N GLU A 132 -1.93 15.73 20.32
CA GLU A 132 -2.33 16.42 21.54
C GLU A 132 -3.54 15.72 22.17
N GLU A 133 -3.93 16.17 23.37
CA GLU A 133 -5.04 15.57 24.12
C GLU A 133 -6.36 15.61 23.35
N ASP A 134 -6.63 16.68 22.62
CA ASP A 134 -7.86 16.90 21.86
C ASP A 134 -7.78 16.51 20.39
N GLY A 135 -6.65 15.97 19.89
CA GLY A 135 -6.50 15.62 18.50
C GLY A 135 -5.07 15.68 17.96
N VAL A 136 -4.91 16.17 16.74
CA VAL A 136 -3.60 16.25 16.06
C VAL A 136 -3.33 17.65 15.55
N VAL A 137 -2.06 18.05 15.54
CA VAL A 137 -1.60 19.30 14.94
C VAL A 137 -0.71 18.95 13.75
N THR A 138 -0.98 19.57 12.61
CA THR A 138 -0.21 19.39 11.40
C THR A 138 0.98 20.34 11.34
N ARG A 139 1.89 20.10 10.40
CA ARG A 139 3.08 20.94 10.20
C ARG A 139 2.73 22.38 9.82
N SER A 140 1.60 22.60 9.18
CA SER A 140 1.12 23.96 8.88
C SER A 140 0.53 24.68 10.10
N GLY A 141 0.40 24.01 11.25
CA GLY A 141 -0.26 24.52 12.44
C GLY A 141 -1.77 24.32 12.47
N ARG A 142 -2.33 23.58 11.53
CA ARG A 142 -3.76 23.23 11.54
C ARG A 142 -4.05 22.25 12.65
N GLU A 143 -4.98 22.59 13.53
CA GLU A 143 -5.52 21.71 14.56
C GLU A 143 -6.70 20.90 14.01
N VAL A 144 -6.67 19.59 14.20
CA VAL A 144 -7.75 18.68 13.83
C VAL A 144 -8.19 17.93 15.08
N ARG A 145 -9.34 18.32 15.64
CA ARG A 145 -9.92 17.66 16.80
C ARG A 145 -10.40 16.26 16.44
N ALA A 146 -10.15 15.28 17.31
CA ALA A 146 -10.53 13.90 17.13
C ALA A 146 -10.80 13.20 18.45
N ASP A 147 -11.89 12.43 18.50
CA ASP A 147 -12.23 11.58 19.65
C ASP A 147 -11.36 10.30 19.67
N ALA A 148 -10.80 9.93 18.51
CA ALA A 148 -9.92 8.77 18.37
C ALA A 148 -8.88 9.00 17.26
N VAL A 149 -7.64 8.61 17.52
CA VAL A 149 -6.53 8.62 16.56
C VAL A 149 -6.08 7.21 16.29
N VAL A 150 -6.13 6.79 15.01
CA VAL A 150 -5.67 5.46 14.55
C VAL A 150 -4.31 5.59 13.91
N LEU A 151 -3.28 5.04 14.54
CA LEU A 151 -1.91 5.03 14.02
C LEU A 151 -1.72 3.85 13.06
N ALA A 152 -1.98 4.06 11.78
CA ALA A 152 -1.78 3.06 10.73
C ALA A 152 -0.40 3.24 10.03
N ILE A 153 0.67 3.37 10.83
CA ILE A 153 2.03 3.72 10.37
C ILE A 153 2.93 2.52 10.10
N GLY A 154 2.40 1.30 10.23
CA GLY A 154 3.11 0.04 10.03
C GLY A 154 3.68 -0.54 11.32
N PHE A 155 4.51 -1.55 11.18
CA PHE A 155 5.15 -2.26 12.30
C PHE A 155 6.61 -1.86 12.42
N ALA A 156 7.17 -2.02 13.62
CA ALA A 156 8.61 -1.88 13.88
C ALA A 156 9.36 -3.12 13.35
N THR A 157 9.43 -3.24 12.02
CA THR A 157 9.99 -4.42 11.34
C THR A 157 11.47 -4.66 11.62
N GLN A 158 12.18 -3.64 12.10
CA GLN A 158 13.59 -3.77 12.50
C GLN A 158 13.76 -4.50 13.85
N GLN A 159 12.68 -4.66 14.60
CA GLN A 159 12.65 -5.41 15.86
C GLN A 159 12.05 -6.80 15.66
N MET A 160 12.50 -7.52 14.65
CA MET A 160 11.89 -8.79 14.21
C MET A 160 11.85 -9.86 15.30
N LEU A 161 12.76 -9.80 16.27
CA LEU A 161 12.90 -10.80 17.33
C LEU A 161 12.31 -10.37 18.67
N CYS A 162 11.72 -9.19 18.77
CA CYS A 162 11.08 -8.75 20.01
C CYS A 162 9.90 -9.68 20.38
N PRO A 163 9.79 -10.18 21.63
CA PRO A 163 10.59 -9.84 22.83
C PRO A 163 11.83 -10.72 23.05
N MET A 164 12.27 -11.52 22.07
CA MET A 164 13.38 -12.44 22.22
C MET A 164 14.71 -11.65 22.17
N GLU A 165 15.56 -11.84 23.20
CA GLU A 165 16.90 -11.29 23.26
C GLU A 165 17.91 -12.36 22.84
N ILE A 166 18.65 -12.13 21.76
CA ILE A 166 19.69 -13.02 21.28
C ILE A 166 21.03 -12.32 21.47
N VAL A 167 21.90 -12.91 22.27
CA VAL A 167 23.22 -12.39 22.57
C VAL A 167 24.28 -13.29 21.91
N GLY A 168 25.16 -12.68 21.13
CA GLY A 168 26.28 -13.35 20.47
C GLY A 168 27.42 -13.70 21.44
N ARG A 169 28.48 -14.35 20.92
CA ARG A 169 29.65 -14.79 21.72
C ARG A 169 30.38 -13.65 22.45
N GLU A 170 30.37 -12.46 21.90
CA GLU A 170 31.03 -11.28 22.45
C GLU A 170 30.10 -10.40 23.29
N GLY A 171 28.94 -10.90 23.69
CA GLY A 171 27.97 -10.16 24.46
C GLY A 171 27.19 -9.11 23.65
N VAL A 172 27.36 -9.06 22.33
CA VAL A 172 26.66 -8.11 21.45
C VAL A 172 25.26 -8.64 21.13
N GLY A 173 24.23 -7.83 21.40
CA GLY A 173 22.86 -8.15 21.04
C GLY A 173 22.67 -8.22 19.53
N LEU A 174 21.88 -9.17 19.04
CA LEU A 174 21.60 -9.28 17.60
C LEU A 174 20.90 -8.03 17.06
N ASN A 175 20.02 -7.42 17.83
CA ASN A 175 19.36 -6.17 17.45
C ASN A 175 20.37 -5.02 17.27
N ASP A 176 21.37 -4.93 18.13
CA ASP A 176 22.44 -3.91 18.04
C ASP A 176 23.33 -4.16 16.83
N HIS A 177 23.68 -5.43 16.59
CA HIS A 177 24.44 -5.84 15.42
C HIS A 177 23.73 -5.50 14.12
N VAL A 178 22.46 -5.85 13.99
CA VAL A 178 21.64 -5.55 12.80
C VAL A 178 21.46 -4.04 12.62
N SER A 179 21.18 -3.31 13.70
CA SER A 179 21.01 -1.86 13.65
C SER A 179 22.28 -1.12 13.24
N SER A 180 23.46 -1.60 13.65
CA SER A 180 24.75 -1.02 13.27
C SER A 180 25.12 -1.26 11.80
N HIS A 181 24.60 -2.31 11.17
CA HIS A 181 24.85 -2.67 9.78
C HIS A 181 23.80 -2.14 8.80
N ILE A 182 22.58 -1.84 9.29
CA ILE A 182 21.56 -1.16 8.49
C ILE A 182 21.86 0.33 8.50
N GLN A 183 22.61 0.81 7.52
CA GLN A 183 22.80 2.25 7.35
C GLN A 183 21.45 2.89 6.95
N PRO A 184 21.05 4.01 7.61
CA PRO A 184 19.87 4.75 7.16
C PRO A 184 20.04 5.15 5.69
N LEU A 185 18.97 4.98 4.89
CA LEU A 185 18.94 5.38 3.48
C LEU A 185 19.29 6.88 3.24
N GLU A 186 19.31 7.67 4.30
CA GLU A 186 19.73 9.08 4.27
C GLU A 186 21.21 9.29 3.93
N LYS A 187 22.05 8.29 4.12
CA LYS A 187 23.51 8.37 3.78
C LYS A 187 23.80 8.12 2.30
N TYR A 188 22.83 7.68 1.52
CA TYR A 188 23.05 7.53 0.08
C TYR A 188 22.80 8.85 -0.64
N PRO A 189 23.69 9.27 -1.57
CA PRO A 189 23.49 10.43 -2.42
C PRO A 189 22.14 10.36 -3.12
N THR A 190 21.51 11.51 -3.36
CA THR A 190 20.15 11.61 -3.90
C THR A 190 20.04 10.99 -5.31
N ASP A 191 21.13 10.92 -6.04
CA ASP A 191 21.27 10.27 -7.34
C ASP A 191 21.16 8.74 -7.29
N MET A 192 21.58 8.11 -6.19
CA MET A 192 21.38 6.67 -5.97
C MET A 192 19.93 6.31 -5.54
N ARG A 193 19.14 7.29 -5.08
CA ARG A 193 17.75 7.06 -4.71
C ARG A 193 16.82 6.91 -5.91
N SER A 194 17.24 7.42 -7.06
CA SER A 194 16.49 7.40 -8.32
C SER A 194 17.02 6.38 -9.33
N SER A 195 18.28 6.00 -9.25
CA SER A 195 18.89 4.97 -10.08
C SER A 195 18.84 3.64 -9.31
N GLY A 196 18.01 2.70 -9.77
CA GLY A 196 17.97 1.35 -9.22
C GLY A 196 19.41 0.80 -9.05
N ILE A 197 19.63 0.12 -7.92
CA ILE A 197 20.88 -0.49 -7.50
C ILE A 197 21.59 -1.12 -8.71
N LYS A 198 22.68 -0.51 -9.16
CA LYS A 198 23.59 -1.17 -10.12
C LYS A 198 24.20 -2.36 -9.41
N GLN A 199 23.82 -3.56 -9.85
CA GLN A 199 24.50 -4.77 -9.38
C GLN A 199 25.99 -4.67 -9.75
N PRO A 200 26.89 -5.07 -8.83
CA PRO A 200 28.30 -5.20 -9.17
C PRO A 200 28.42 -6.21 -10.32
N LYS A 201 29.14 -5.81 -11.37
CA LYS A 201 29.54 -6.73 -12.43
C LYS A 201 30.41 -7.81 -11.82
N ALA A 202 30.04 -9.06 -12.08
CA ALA A 202 30.83 -10.24 -11.78
C ALA A 202 32.18 -10.22 -12.50
#